data_184c7afa793a3528a51f7e4efce0c072
#
_entry.id   184c7afa793a3528a51f7e4efce0c072
#
_cell.length_a   1.000
_cell.length_b   1.000
_cell.length_c   1.000
_cell.angle_alpha   90.00
_cell.angle_beta   90.00
_cell.angle_gamma   90.00
#
_symmetry.space_group_name_H-M   'P 1'
#
loop_
_entity.id
_entity.type
_entity.pdbx_description
1 polymer ?
#
loop_
_entity_poly.entity_id
_entity_poly.type
_entity_poly.pdbx_seq_one_letter_code
_entity_poly.pdbx_strand_id
1 'polypeptide(L)'
;SIFLEAFRNNLPLPIVGDGKQTRDYIYVGDIVNGLIKCLEYKGNRKIFNLGTGKSVSINEIVSMFGNVKTINIPERNEPKHIESSDVLISKSELGWEAKTSMKSWIKNSIKK
;
A
#
# COMPACT_ATOMS: atom_id res chain seq x y z
N SER A 1 -0.62 -10.11 5.53
CA SER A 1 -1.81 -9.42 5.03
C SER A 1 -3.08 -10.20 5.35
N ILE A 2 -4.06 -9.53 5.93
CA ILE A 2 -5.36 -10.12 6.26
C ILE A 2 -6.07 -10.64 5.00
N PHE A 3 -6.00 -9.90 3.91
CA PHE A 3 -6.62 -10.30 2.65
C PHE A 3 -5.95 -11.54 2.05
N LEU A 4 -4.63 -11.57 2.05
CA LEU A 4 -3.89 -12.69 1.50
C LEU A 4 -4.14 -13.96 2.31
N GLU A 5 -4.18 -13.85 3.64
CA GLU A 5 -4.49 -14.98 4.53
C GLU A 5 -5.91 -15.48 4.29
N ALA A 6 -6.89 -14.60 4.22
CA ALA A 6 -8.28 -14.99 3.92
C ALA A 6 -8.37 -15.67 2.55
N PHE A 7 -7.70 -15.12 1.54
CA PHE A 7 -7.69 -15.70 0.20
C PHE A 7 -7.13 -17.13 0.21
N ARG A 8 -5.99 -17.33 0.88
CA ARG A 8 -5.33 -18.64 0.95
C ARG A 8 -6.16 -19.69 1.69
N ASN A 9 -6.98 -19.26 2.64
CA ASN A 9 -7.83 -20.15 3.43
C ASN A 9 -9.25 -20.27 2.87
N ASN A 10 -9.50 -19.74 1.68
CA ASN A 10 -10.81 -19.73 1.02
C ASN A 10 -11.92 -19.08 1.87
N LEU A 11 -11.54 -18.10 2.66
CA LEU A 11 -12.47 -17.32 3.48
C LEU A 11 -12.86 -16.03 2.76
N PRO A 12 -14.05 -15.46 3.06
CA PRO A 12 -14.42 -14.16 2.52
C PRO A 12 -13.42 -13.08 2.95
N LEU A 13 -13.07 -12.18 2.03
CA LEU A 13 -12.19 -11.05 2.33
C LEU A 13 -12.98 -9.99 3.12
N PRO A 14 -12.50 -9.57 4.31
CA PRO A 14 -13.22 -8.60 5.12
C PRO A 14 -13.05 -7.19 4.57
N ILE A 15 -14.18 -6.49 4.39
CA ILE A 15 -14.19 -5.09 3.95
C ILE A 15 -14.75 -4.24 5.09
N VAL A 16 -13.96 -3.31 5.62
CA VAL A 16 -14.40 -2.39 6.67
C VAL A 16 -15.35 -1.36 6.04
N GLY A 17 -16.56 -1.29 6.55
CA GLY A 17 -17.57 -0.37 6.03
C GLY A 17 -17.89 -0.64 4.56
N ASP A 18 -17.93 0.42 3.75
CA ASP A 18 -18.23 0.32 2.32
C ASP A 18 -17.00 0.05 1.43
N GLY A 19 -15.82 -0.01 2.01
CA GLY A 19 -14.58 -0.26 1.27
C GLY A 19 -14.11 0.88 0.38
N LYS A 20 -14.72 2.06 0.51
CA LYS A 20 -14.35 3.24 -0.29
C LYS A 20 -13.20 4.05 0.28
N GLN A 21 -12.78 3.75 1.51
CA GLN A 21 -11.66 4.44 2.13
C GLN A 21 -10.37 4.20 1.34
N THR A 22 -9.55 5.24 1.23
CA THR A 22 -8.32 5.19 0.44
C THR A 22 -7.08 5.35 1.30
N ARG A 23 -6.01 4.68 0.90
CA ARG A 23 -4.69 4.75 1.55
C ARG A 23 -3.62 4.60 0.48
N ASP A 24 -2.41 5.08 0.79
CA ASP A 24 -1.23 4.79 -0.01
C ASP A 24 -0.55 3.54 0.57
N TYR A 25 -0.70 2.42 -0.11
CA TYR A 25 -0.10 1.15 0.31
C TYR A 25 1.23 0.97 -0.39
N ILE A 26 2.28 0.74 0.38
CA ILE A 26 3.63 0.59 -0.14
C ILE A 26 4.25 -0.73 0.32
N TYR A 27 5.00 -1.36 -0.58
CA TYR A 27 5.71 -2.59 -0.27
C TYR A 27 6.84 -2.31 0.73
N VAL A 28 6.96 -3.18 1.74
CA VAL A 28 7.95 -3.01 2.82
C VAL A 28 9.39 -2.96 2.28
N GLY A 29 9.69 -3.72 1.23
CA GLY A 29 11.02 -3.69 0.61
C GLY A 29 11.36 -2.33 0.02
N ASP A 30 10.38 -1.62 -0.53
CA ASP A 30 10.59 -0.27 -1.04
C ASP A 30 10.87 0.72 0.10
N ILE A 31 10.20 0.55 1.24
CA ILE A 31 10.47 1.36 2.45
C ILE A 31 11.90 1.11 2.95
N VAL A 32 12.33 -0.14 3.03
CA VAL A 32 13.68 -0.49 3.45
C VAL A 32 14.72 0.16 2.54
N ASN A 33 14.53 0.10 1.23
CA ASN A 33 15.42 0.75 0.27
C ASN A 33 15.43 2.27 0.46
N GLY A 34 14.29 2.87 0.77
CA GLY A 34 14.20 4.29 1.07
C GLY A 34 14.98 4.67 2.32
N LEU A 35 14.90 3.85 3.36
CA LEU A 35 15.65 4.07 4.60
C LEU A 35 17.16 3.98 4.36
N ILE A 36 17.61 3.03 3.55
CA ILE A 36 19.02 2.92 3.18
C ILE A 36 19.48 4.17 2.44
N LYS A 37 18.68 4.67 1.51
CA LYS A 37 18.97 5.91 0.79
C LYS A 37 19.07 7.10 1.74
N CYS A 38 18.22 7.17 2.75
CA CYS A 38 18.30 8.21 3.77
C CYS A 38 19.60 8.15 4.57
N LEU A 39 20.07 6.94 4.89
CA LEU A 39 21.34 6.76 5.60
C LEU A 39 22.55 7.23 4.77
N GLU A 40 22.46 7.07 3.46
CA GLU A 40 23.52 7.49 2.53
C GLU A 40 23.44 8.97 2.15
N TYR A 41 22.34 9.63 2.48
CA TYR A 41 22.08 11.02 2.08
C TYR A 41 23.03 11.98 2.79
N LYS A 42 23.65 12.89 2.02
CA LYS A 42 24.63 13.85 2.53
C LYS A 42 24.18 15.30 2.46
N GLY A 43 22.93 15.54 2.08
CA GLY A 43 22.36 16.89 2.03
C GLY A 43 21.86 17.37 3.39
N ASN A 44 21.13 18.47 3.39
CA ASN A 44 20.66 19.14 4.60
C ASN A 44 19.19 18.91 4.93
N ARG A 45 18.43 18.25 4.06
CA ARG A 45 17.03 17.97 4.32
C ARG A 45 16.90 16.91 5.40
N LYS A 46 15.99 17.14 6.36
CA LYS A 46 15.81 16.26 7.51
C LYS A 46 14.60 15.34 7.41
N ILE A 47 13.69 15.59 6.48
CA ILE A 47 12.44 14.84 6.35
C ILE A 47 12.24 14.46 4.88
N PHE A 48 11.95 13.16 4.65
CA PHE A 48 11.58 12.64 3.36
C PHE A 48 10.30 11.81 3.49
N ASN A 49 9.37 11.97 2.55
CA ASN A 49 8.18 11.14 2.48
C ASN A 49 8.47 9.91 1.61
N LEU A 50 8.15 8.73 2.14
CA LEU A 50 8.31 7.46 1.43
C LEU A 50 6.93 6.86 1.18
N GLY A 51 6.50 6.86 -0.05
CA GLY A 51 5.21 6.34 -0.46
C GLY A 51 5.20 6.07 -1.96
N THR A 52 4.07 5.57 -2.48
CA THR A 52 3.93 5.33 -3.92
C THR A 52 3.51 6.58 -4.68
N GLY A 53 2.95 7.56 -3.98
CA GLY A 53 2.34 8.73 -4.60
C GLY A 53 0.93 8.49 -5.12
N LYS A 54 0.36 7.30 -4.87
CA LYS A 54 -0.99 6.93 -5.31
C LYS A 54 -1.78 6.33 -4.17
N SER A 55 -3.01 6.78 -3.99
CA SER A 55 -3.94 6.18 -3.04
C SER A 55 -4.87 5.22 -3.74
N VAL A 56 -5.16 4.09 -3.11
CA VAL A 56 -6.13 3.11 -3.62
C VAL A 56 -7.16 2.80 -2.55
N SER A 57 -8.37 2.44 -2.98
CA SER A 57 -9.43 2.04 -2.05
C SER A 57 -9.33 0.56 -1.69
N ILE A 58 -9.97 0.18 -0.58
CA ILE A 58 -10.07 -1.22 -0.18
C ILE A 58 -10.76 -2.03 -1.28
N ASN A 59 -11.81 -1.49 -1.90
CA ASN A 59 -12.51 -2.18 -2.98
C ASN A 59 -11.61 -2.46 -4.17
N GLU A 60 -10.73 -1.52 -4.52
CA GLU A 60 -9.74 -1.72 -5.59
C GLU A 60 -8.76 -2.85 -5.23
N ILE A 61 -8.29 -2.89 -3.98
CA ILE A 61 -7.39 -3.95 -3.54
C ILE A 61 -8.07 -5.30 -3.62
N VAL A 62 -9.30 -5.41 -3.14
CA VAL A 62 -10.07 -6.66 -3.18
C VAL A 62 -10.26 -7.12 -4.62
N SER A 63 -10.50 -6.21 -5.56
CA SER A 63 -10.66 -6.55 -6.97
C SER A 63 -9.39 -7.17 -7.57
N MET A 64 -8.23 -6.85 -7.03
CA MET A 64 -6.95 -7.42 -7.50
C MET A 64 -6.80 -8.91 -7.17
N PHE A 65 -7.59 -9.43 -6.22
CA PHE A 65 -7.63 -10.86 -5.91
C PHE A 65 -8.52 -11.66 -6.87
N GLY A 66 -9.23 -10.98 -7.77
CA GLY A 66 -10.12 -11.61 -8.73
C GLY A 66 -11.55 -11.74 -8.19
N ASN A 67 -12.27 -12.76 -8.65
CA ASN A 67 -13.66 -12.97 -8.27
C ASN A 67 -13.74 -13.71 -6.93
N VAL A 68 -13.66 -12.99 -5.83
CA VAL A 68 -13.65 -13.55 -4.48
C VAL A 68 -14.89 -13.12 -3.70
N LYS A 69 -15.27 -13.93 -2.72
CA LYS A 69 -16.32 -13.56 -1.78
C LYS A 69 -15.81 -12.52 -0.80
N THR A 70 -16.70 -11.62 -0.41
CA THR A 70 -16.37 -10.56 0.54
C THR A 70 -17.40 -10.52 1.66
N ILE A 71 -17.01 -10.00 2.81
CA ILE A 71 -17.91 -9.74 3.94
C ILE A 71 -17.63 -8.34 4.47
N ASN A 72 -18.68 -7.55 4.63
CA ASN A 72 -18.56 -6.22 5.19
C ASN A 72 -18.60 -6.30 6.72
N ILE A 73 -17.61 -5.65 7.36
CA ILE A 73 -17.55 -5.55 8.82
C ILE A 73 -17.76 -4.10 9.24
N PRO A 74 -18.14 -3.85 10.52
CA PRO A 74 -18.48 -2.48 10.96
C PRO A 74 -17.36 -1.48 10.71
N GLU A 75 -17.78 -0.25 10.36
CA GLU A 75 -16.84 0.86 10.19
C GLU A 75 -16.08 1.15 11.48
N ARG A 76 -14.83 1.56 11.30
CA ARG A 76 -13.99 2.07 12.39
C ARG A 76 -14.02 3.59 12.35
N ASN A 77 -13.72 4.20 13.49
CA ASN A 77 -13.62 5.67 13.58
C ASN A 77 -12.27 6.14 13.02
N GLU A 78 -12.14 6.06 11.71
CA GLU A 78 -10.91 6.43 10.97
C GLU A 78 -11.25 7.38 9.83
N PRO A 79 -10.30 8.23 9.42
CA PRO A 79 -10.50 9.02 8.20
C PRO A 79 -10.76 8.12 7.00
N LYS A 80 -11.78 8.45 6.20
CA LYS A 80 -12.12 7.66 5.01
C LYS A 80 -11.08 7.80 3.90
N HIS A 81 -10.55 8.99 3.74
CA HIS A 81 -9.57 9.28 2.69
C HIS A 81 -8.32 9.85 3.31
N ILE A 82 -7.20 9.17 3.08
CA ILE A 82 -5.88 9.70 3.41
C ILE A 82 -5.16 9.84 2.09
N GLU A 83 -4.79 11.07 1.76
CA GLU A 83 -4.08 11.37 0.53
C GLU A 83 -2.65 10.81 0.60
N SER A 84 -2.13 10.44 -0.55
CA SER A 84 -0.74 10.03 -0.66
C SER A 84 0.19 11.22 -0.42
N SER A 85 1.34 10.96 0.20
CA SER A 85 2.36 11.97 0.43
C SER A 85 3.01 12.39 -0.89
N ASP A 86 3.50 13.65 -0.95
CA ASP A 86 4.30 14.09 -2.06
C ASP A 86 5.68 13.41 -1.99
N VAL A 87 5.97 12.62 -3.02
CA VAL A 87 7.21 11.84 -3.10
C VAL A 87 8.20 12.37 -4.13
N LEU A 88 7.89 13.51 -4.76
CA LEU A 88 8.76 14.10 -5.78
C LEU A 88 10.13 14.48 -5.23
N ILE A 89 10.19 14.99 -4.01
CA ILE A 89 11.45 15.38 -3.36
C ILE A 89 12.31 14.16 -3.07
N SER A 90 11.70 13.06 -2.63
CA SER A 90 12.43 11.81 -2.41
C SER A 90 13.04 11.28 -3.69
N LYS A 91 12.32 11.39 -4.81
CA LYS A 91 12.83 11.00 -6.12
C LYS A 91 13.99 11.89 -6.56
N SER A 92 13.84 13.21 -6.44
CA SER A 92 14.84 14.17 -6.93
C SER A 92 16.10 14.23 -6.05
N GLU A 93 15.96 14.17 -4.73
CA GLU A 93 17.09 14.34 -3.81
C GLU A 93 17.68 13.03 -3.31
N LEU A 94 16.88 11.98 -3.09
CA LEU A 94 17.38 10.67 -2.68
C LEU A 94 17.63 9.72 -3.85
N GLY A 95 17.04 10.00 -5.01
CA GLY A 95 17.03 9.04 -6.11
C GLY A 95 16.18 7.82 -5.79
N TRP A 96 15.16 7.98 -4.95
CA TRP A 96 14.30 6.89 -4.50
C TRP A 96 12.87 7.05 -5.00
N GLU A 97 12.29 5.94 -5.44
CA GLU A 97 10.86 5.83 -5.70
C GLU A 97 10.41 4.40 -5.45
N ALA A 98 9.13 4.23 -5.14
CA ALA A 98 8.55 2.90 -4.97
C ALA A 98 8.54 2.17 -6.32
N LYS A 99 8.96 0.92 -6.34
CA LYS A 99 9.10 0.11 -7.56
C LYS A 99 8.10 -1.02 -7.64
N THR A 100 7.54 -1.45 -6.52
CA THR A 100 6.65 -2.59 -6.46
C THR A 100 5.20 -2.12 -6.42
N SER A 101 4.41 -2.47 -7.45
CA SER A 101 2.99 -2.15 -7.44
C SER A 101 2.21 -3.16 -6.58
N MET A 102 1.14 -2.70 -5.95
CA MET A 102 0.23 -3.55 -5.18
C MET A 102 -0.32 -4.69 -6.05
N LYS A 103 -0.72 -4.38 -7.27
CA LYS A 103 -1.27 -5.36 -8.21
C LYS A 103 -0.27 -6.48 -8.51
N SER A 104 0.99 -6.13 -8.81
CA SER A 104 2.05 -7.11 -9.08
C SER A 104 2.34 -7.95 -7.85
N TRP A 105 2.40 -7.33 -6.67
CA TRP A 105 2.68 -8.04 -5.43
C TRP A 105 1.59 -9.06 -5.11
N ILE A 106 0.33 -8.66 -5.22
CA ILE A 106 -0.82 -9.57 -5.00
C ILE A 106 -0.79 -10.70 -6.01
N LYS A 107 -0.62 -10.40 -7.30
CA LYS A 107 -0.58 -11.40 -8.36
C LYS A 107 0.49 -12.45 -8.12
N ASN A 108 1.69 -12.03 -7.70
CA ASN A 108 2.77 -12.96 -7.41
C ASN A 108 2.53 -13.75 -6.12
N SER A 109 1.90 -13.14 -5.13
CA SER A 109 1.64 -13.77 -3.83
C SER A 109 0.56 -14.85 -3.91
N ILE A 110 -0.47 -14.66 -4.72
CA ILE A 110 -1.55 -15.66 -4.85
C ILE A 110 -1.15 -16.88 -5.68
N LYS A 111 -0.07 -16.79 -6.47
CA LYS A 111 0.47 -17.91 -7.23
C LYS A 111 1.26 -18.90 -6.36
N LYS A 112 1.61 -18.52 -5.18
CA LYS A 112 2.37 -19.38 -4.25
C LYS A 112 1.41 -20.23 -3.39
#